data_68fb23927486cb8cb7d86b26e7eae895
#
_entry.id   68fb23927486cb8cb7d86b26e7eae895
#
_cell.length_a   1.000
_cell.length_b   1.000
_cell.length_c   1.000
_cell.angle_alpha   90.00
_cell.angle_beta   90.00
_cell.angle_gamma   90.00
#
_symmetry.space_group_name_H-M   'P 1'
#
loop_
_entity.id
_entity.type
_entity.pdbx_description
1 polymer ?
#
loop_
_entity_poly.entity_id
_entity_poly.type
_entity_poly.pdbx_seq_one_letter_code
_entity_poly.pdbx_strand_id
1 'polypeptide(L)'
;KDSATTIKSLEGKYFLEFSKYTFNKQVEIENPEYYIQSDKLDYFTKTEHTFFSGPTKIVGEDYDIYCEKGFYDTRNKEGYFTRKSKINYSNRLIEGDSLTFNDNSKFASASKNIILTDTLNKTIIKGDYAEIFKAIDSAMITKRSVAIKMIEKDSLFIKADTLFAICLLYTSPSPRDTVR
;
A
#
# COMPACT_ATOMS: atom_id res chain seq x y z
N LYS A 1 16.01 2.72 -22.01
CA LYS A 1 16.62 1.61 -21.21
C LYS A 1 15.51 0.63 -20.94
N ASP A 2 15.53 -0.52 -21.62
CA ASP A 2 14.61 -1.61 -21.37
C ASP A 2 14.98 -2.19 -19.99
N SER A 3 14.15 -1.91 -18.99
CA SER A 3 14.30 -2.52 -17.68
C SER A 3 13.83 -3.96 -17.80
N ALA A 4 14.78 -4.90 -17.80
CA ALA A 4 14.45 -6.32 -17.91
C ALA A 4 13.69 -6.78 -16.66
N THR A 5 12.46 -7.24 -16.84
CA THR A 5 11.71 -7.93 -15.79
C THR A 5 11.99 -9.43 -15.89
N THR A 6 12.43 -10.03 -14.81
CA THR A 6 12.68 -11.47 -14.71
C THR A 6 11.61 -12.13 -13.85
N ILE A 7 11.02 -13.22 -14.35
CA ILE A 7 10.05 -14.03 -13.59
C ILE A 7 10.61 -15.43 -13.39
N LYS A 8 10.63 -15.89 -12.14
CA LYS A 8 11.04 -17.25 -11.74
C LYS A 8 9.86 -17.94 -11.07
N SER A 9 9.71 -19.25 -11.29
CA SER A 9 8.72 -20.10 -10.61
C SER A 9 9.07 -21.56 -10.76
N LEU A 10 8.49 -22.42 -9.93
CA LEU A 10 8.67 -23.87 -10.10
C LEU A 10 7.83 -24.42 -11.26
N GLU A 11 6.70 -23.83 -11.55
CA GLU A 11 5.80 -24.24 -12.62
C GLU A 11 5.34 -23.02 -13.42
N GLY A 12 5.46 -23.08 -14.74
CA GLY A 12 4.98 -22.07 -15.68
C GLY A 12 4.18 -22.70 -16.81
N LYS A 13 3.06 -22.06 -17.18
CA LYS A 13 2.23 -22.45 -18.33
C LYS A 13 1.87 -21.23 -19.15
N TYR A 14 1.90 -21.36 -20.47
CA TYR A 14 1.42 -20.32 -21.39
C TYR A 14 0.16 -20.79 -22.12
N PHE A 15 -0.86 -19.98 -22.07
CA PHE A 15 -2.14 -20.21 -22.76
C PHE A 15 -2.24 -19.23 -23.93
N LEU A 16 -1.94 -19.73 -25.15
CA LEU A 16 -1.92 -18.94 -26.39
C LEU A 16 -3.25 -18.23 -26.66
N GLU A 17 -4.35 -18.94 -26.51
CA GLU A 17 -5.69 -18.41 -26.77
C GLU A 17 -6.00 -17.17 -25.93
N PHE A 18 -5.58 -17.16 -24.66
CA PHE A 18 -5.83 -16.06 -23.73
C PHE A 18 -4.66 -15.07 -23.62
N SER A 19 -3.57 -15.31 -24.34
CA SER A 19 -2.31 -14.55 -24.20
C SER A 19 -1.91 -14.40 -22.73
N LYS A 20 -2.00 -15.53 -21.98
CA LYS A 20 -1.84 -15.57 -20.53
C LYS A 20 -0.72 -16.51 -20.11
N TYR A 21 0.15 -16.02 -19.25
CA TYR A 21 1.06 -16.85 -18.46
C TYR A 21 0.45 -17.14 -17.09
N THR A 22 0.59 -18.36 -16.63
CA THR A 22 0.29 -18.78 -15.25
C THR A 22 1.55 -19.32 -14.62
N PHE A 23 1.96 -18.76 -13.52
CA PHE A 23 3.09 -19.19 -12.70
C PHE A 23 2.59 -19.70 -11.37
N ASN A 24 3.11 -20.84 -10.92
CA ASN A 24 2.73 -21.46 -9.67
C ASN A 24 3.96 -21.86 -8.86
N LYS A 25 3.81 -21.78 -7.54
CA LYS A 25 4.79 -22.12 -6.53
C LYS A 25 6.08 -21.30 -6.60
N GLN A 26 6.35 -20.60 -5.52
CA GLN A 26 7.56 -19.79 -5.35
C GLN A 26 7.77 -18.83 -6.53
N VAL A 27 6.71 -18.08 -6.87
CA VAL A 27 6.80 -17.10 -7.94
C VAL A 27 7.56 -15.88 -7.43
N GLU A 28 8.60 -15.51 -8.15
CA GLU A 28 9.41 -14.31 -7.90
C GLU A 28 9.46 -13.47 -9.16
N ILE A 29 9.22 -12.17 -9.01
CA ILE A 29 9.39 -11.17 -10.07
C ILE A 29 10.41 -10.17 -9.61
N GLU A 30 11.47 -10.02 -10.38
CA GLU A 30 12.51 -9.02 -10.20
C GLU A 30 12.40 -7.96 -11.30
N ASN A 31 12.21 -6.73 -10.88
CA ASN A 31 12.21 -5.54 -11.74
C ASN A 31 13.05 -4.46 -11.02
N PRO A 32 13.74 -3.54 -11.72
CA PRO A 32 14.49 -2.46 -11.07
C PRO A 32 13.69 -1.57 -10.12
N GLU A 33 12.37 -1.48 -10.30
CA GLU A 33 11.48 -0.63 -9.49
C GLU A 33 10.80 -1.40 -8.35
N TYR A 34 10.68 -2.75 -8.46
CA TYR A 34 9.97 -3.56 -7.47
C TYR A 34 10.41 -5.03 -7.47
N TYR A 35 10.16 -5.70 -6.36
CA TYR A 35 10.30 -7.14 -6.21
C TYR A 35 8.99 -7.73 -5.71
N ILE A 36 8.54 -8.85 -6.32
CA ILE A 36 7.30 -9.52 -5.93
C ILE A 36 7.57 -10.99 -5.61
N GLN A 37 7.02 -11.45 -4.49
CA GLN A 37 6.90 -12.87 -4.15
C GLN A 37 5.43 -13.24 -4.07
N SER A 38 5.03 -14.37 -4.67
CA SER A 38 3.64 -14.86 -4.67
C SER A 38 3.58 -16.38 -4.75
N ASP A 39 2.51 -16.99 -4.26
CA ASP A 39 2.28 -18.42 -4.47
C ASP A 39 1.84 -18.71 -5.90
N LYS A 40 1.00 -17.84 -6.45
CA LYS A 40 0.47 -17.96 -7.80
C LYS A 40 0.26 -16.62 -8.45
N LEU A 41 0.59 -16.54 -9.73
CA LEU A 41 0.44 -15.35 -10.55
C LEU A 41 -0.09 -15.70 -11.93
N ASP A 42 -1.10 -14.97 -12.40
CA ASP A 42 -1.56 -14.96 -13.78
C ASP A 42 -1.21 -13.61 -14.42
N TYR A 43 -0.47 -13.61 -15.52
CA TYR A 43 -0.11 -12.41 -16.27
C TYR A 43 -0.69 -12.44 -17.68
N PHE A 44 -1.41 -11.40 -18.04
CA PHE A 44 -2.02 -11.21 -19.36
C PHE A 44 -1.19 -10.25 -20.21
N THR A 45 -0.53 -10.76 -21.24
CA THR A 45 0.44 -9.96 -22.02
C THR A 45 -0.18 -8.85 -22.86
N LYS A 46 -1.44 -9.02 -23.31
CA LYS A 46 -2.13 -7.99 -24.11
C LYS A 46 -2.58 -6.79 -23.32
N THR A 47 -3.01 -7.02 -22.08
CA THR A 47 -3.56 -5.98 -21.19
C THR A 47 -2.55 -5.51 -20.15
N GLU A 48 -1.45 -6.24 -19.96
CA GLU A 48 -0.44 -6.01 -18.91
C GLU A 48 -1.01 -6.13 -17.49
N HIS A 49 -2.07 -6.92 -17.35
CA HIS A 49 -2.72 -7.19 -16.08
C HIS A 49 -2.08 -8.38 -15.37
N THR A 50 -1.83 -8.21 -14.10
CA THR A 50 -1.31 -9.25 -13.20
C THR A 50 -2.33 -9.55 -12.11
N PHE A 51 -2.64 -10.83 -11.90
CA PHE A 51 -3.50 -11.30 -10.81
C PHE A 51 -2.70 -12.18 -9.86
N PHE A 52 -2.77 -11.85 -8.57
CA PHE A 52 -2.13 -12.60 -7.50
C PHE A 52 -3.15 -13.47 -6.77
N SER A 53 -2.77 -14.68 -6.41
CA SER A 53 -3.58 -15.60 -5.62
C SER A 53 -2.70 -16.32 -4.61
N GLY A 54 -3.07 -16.25 -3.34
CA GLY A 54 -2.27 -16.69 -2.20
C GLY A 54 -1.42 -15.57 -1.61
N PRO A 55 -0.66 -15.86 -0.55
CA PRO A 55 0.24 -14.92 0.09
C PRO A 55 1.15 -14.25 -0.93
N THR A 56 1.06 -12.94 -1.00
CA THR A 56 1.83 -12.12 -1.95
C THR A 56 2.45 -10.95 -1.22
N LYS A 57 3.75 -10.74 -1.45
CA LYS A 57 4.50 -9.60 -0.95
C LYS A 57 5.06 -8.83 -2.14
N ILE A 58 4.85 -7.51 -2.16
CA ILE A 58 5.38 -6.59 -3.16
C ILE A 58 6.25 -5.59 -2.42
N VAL A 59 7.51 -5.48 -2.81
CA VAL A 59 8.50 -4.56 -2.23
C VAL A 59 8.87 -3.55 -3.30
N GLY A 60 8.56 -2.29 -3.07
CA GLY A 60 9.00 -1.15 -3.88
C GLY A 60 10.14 -0.40 -3.19
N GLU A 61 10.52 0.74 -3.74
CA GLU A 61 11.61 1.57 -3.20
C GLU A 61 11.28 2.09 -1.79
N ASP A 62 10.05 2.57 -1.58
CA ASP A 62 9.61 3.24 -0.35
C ASP A 62 8.37 2.61 0.28
N TYR A 63 7.95 1.42 -0.21
CA TYR A 63 6.76 0.74 0.29
C TYR A 63 6.86 -0.79 0.22
N ASP A 64 6.15 -1.43 1.14
CA ASP A 64 5.86 -2.88 1.11
C ASP A 64 4.35 -3.09 1.10
N ILE A 65 3.87 -3.99 0.23
CA ILE A 65 2.47 -4.42 0.20
C ILE A 65 2.39 -5.91 0.50
N TYR A 66 1.43 -6.29 1.33
CA TYR A 66 1.02 -7.68 1.53
C TYR A 66 -0.45 -7.85 1.19
N CYS A 67 -0.80 -8.95 0.53
CA CYS A 67 -2.19 -9.37 0.31
C CYS A 67 -2.28 -10.89 0.09
N GLU A 68 -3.49 -11.44 0.22
CA GLU A 68 -3.77 -12.84 -0.14
C GLU A 68 -4.46 -12.96 -1.52
N LYS A 69 -4.94 -11.86 -2.07
CA LYS A 69 -5.48 -11.78 -3.42
C LYS A 69 -5.31 -10.35 -3.92
N GLY A 70 -4.83 -10.20 -5.14
CA GLY A 70 -4.59 -8.90 -5.71
C GLY A 70 -4.67 -8.87 -7.23
N PHE A 71 -4.76 -7.66 -7.72
CA PHE A 71 -4.69 -7.29 -9.12
C PHE A 71 -3.77 -6.10 -9.27
N TYR A 72 -2.96 -6.06 -10.31
CA TYR A 72 -2.13 -4.93 -10.67
C TYR A 72 -2.15 -4.72 -12.18
N ASP A 73 -2.43 -3.49 -12.59
CA ASP A 73 -2.31 -3.02 -13.97
C ASP A 73 -0.98 -2.28 -14.12
N THR A 74 -0.05 -2.89 -14.83
CA THR A 74 1.30 -2.36 -15.01
C THR A 74 1.31 -1.11 -15.88
N ARG A 75 0.37 -1.00 -16.83
CA ARG A 75 0.26 0.15 -17.75
C ARG A 75 -0.25 1.40 -17.03
N ASN A 76 -1.33 1.24 -16.25
CA ASN A 76 -1.96 2.34 -15.53
C ASN A 76 -1.33 2.56 -14.14
N LYS A 77 -0.42 1.67 -13.71
CA LYS A 77 0.23 1.69 -12.40
C LYS A 77 -0.77 1.75 -11.24
N GLU A 78 -1.83 0.96 -11.36
CA GLU A 78 -2.87 0.86 -10.34
C GLU A 78 -3.07 -0.58 -9.87
N GLY A 79 -3.40 -0.74 -8.60
CA GLY A 79 -3.59 -2.03 -7.97
C GLY A 79 -4.78 -2.07 -7.05
N TYR A 80 -5.32 -3.28 -6.88
CA TYR A 80 -6.37 -3.62 -5.94
C TYR A 80 -6.01 -4.89 -5.19
N PHE A 81 -5.98 -4.80 -3.87
CA PHE A 81 -5.53 -5.86 -2.98
C PHE A 81 -6.62 -6.18 -1.96
N THR A 82 -6.85 -7.46 -1.73
CA THR A 82 -7.88 -7.94 -0.81
C THR A 82 -7.35 -9.05 0.08
N ARG A 83 -8.11 -9.31 1.14
CA ARG A 83 -7.82 -10.31 2.16
C ARG A 83 -6.52 -10.03 2.91
N LYS A 84 -6.66 -9.48 4.10
CA LYS A 84 -5.56 -9.12 5.01
C LYS A 84 -4.54 -8.17 4.34
N SER A 85 -5.07 -7.20 3.58
CA SER A 85 -4.21 -6.29 2.86
C SER A 85 -3.52 -5.31 3.80
N LYS A 86 -2.23 -5.11 3.56
CA LYS A 86 -1.38 -4.21 4.33
C LYS A 86 -0.48 -3.43 3.40
N ILE A 87 -0.31 -2.15 3.67
CA ILE A 87 0.71 -1.32 3.04
C ILE A 87 1.56 -0.72 4.14
N ASN A 88 2.85 -0.99 4.08
CA ASN A 88 3.84 -0.31 4.90
C ASN A 88 4.50 0.76 4.03
N TYR A 89 4.41 2.01 4.45
CA TYR A 89 4.96 3.16 3.75
C TYR A 89 5.59 4.11 4.75
N SER A 90 6.91 4.30 4.65
CA SER A 90 7.67 5.13 5.59
C SER A 90 7.45 4.62 7.04
N ASN A 91 6.91 5.46 7.91
CA ASN A 91 6.63 5.14 9.31
C ASN A 91 5.16 4.75 9.55
N ARG A 92 4.41 4.42 8.50
CA ARG A 92 2.99 4.11 8.56
C ARG A 92 2.67 2.74 8.04
N LEU A 93 1.89 2.01 8.83
CA LEU A 93 1.26 0.76 8.43
C LEU A 93 -0.24 1.00 8.26
N ILE A 94 -0.75 0.67 7.08
CA ILE A 94 -2.17 0.74 6.75
C ILE A 94 -2.67 -0.69 6.53
N GLU A 95 -3.67 -1.08 7.28
CA GLU A 95 -4.31 -2.39 7.19
C GLU A 95 -5.78 -2.22 6.86
N GLY A 96 -6.35 -3.16 6.10
CA GLY A 96 -7.76 -3.16 5.74
C GLY A 96 -8.16 -4.43 4.98
N ASP A 97 -9.46 -4.68 4.85
CA ASP A 97 -9.96 -5.82 4.10
C ASP A 97 -9.68 -5.67 2.60
N SER A 98 -9.69 -4.43 2.10
CA SER A 98 -9.30 -4.11 0.73
C SER A 98 -8.58 -2.77 0.65
N LEU A 99 -7.59 -2.73 -0.23
CA LEU A 99 -6.77 -1.57 -0.51
C LEU A 99 -6.74 -1.33 -2.01
N THR A 100 -6.82 -0.07 -2.43
CA THR A 100 -6.54 0.36 -3.81
C THR A 100 -5.33 1.28 -3.78
N PHE A 101 -4.62 1.31 -4.89
CA PHE A 101 -3.43 2.11 -5.02
C PHE A 101 -3.28 2.53 -6.47
N ASN A 102 -2.93 3.79 -6.71
CA ASN A 102 -2.59 4.32 -8.02
C ASN A 102 -1.32 5.17 -7.89
N ASP A 103 -0.25 4.70 -8.52
CA ASP A 103 1.06 5.33 -8.39
C ASP A 103 1.17 6.64 -9.17
N ASN A 104 0.43 6.78 -10.28
CA ASN A 104 0.45 8.01 -11.07
C ASN A 104 -0.16 9.19 -10.31
N SER A 105 -1.30 8.96 -9.65
CA SER A 105 -1.98 9.98 -8.85
C SER A 105 -1.46 10.09 -7.41
N LYS A 106 -0.56 9.17 -6.99
CA LYS A 106 -0.08 9.06 -5.61
C LYS A 106 -1.23 8.96 -4.59
N PHE A 107 -2.30 8.31 -5.00
CA PHE A 107 -3.51 8.10 -4.23
C PHE A 107 -3.67 6.64 -3.83
N ALA A 108 -4.12 6.39 -2.60
CA ALA A 108 -4.54 5.09 -2.16
C ALA A 108 -5.86 5.20 -1.38
N SER A 109 -6.66 4.14 -1.39
CA SER A 109 -7.81 4.03 -0.50
C SER A 109 -7.87 2.67 0.17
N ALA A 110 -8.53 2.64 1.32
CA ALA A 110 -8.74 1.43 2.08
C ALA A 110 -10.21 1.32 2.51
N SER A 111 -10.73 0.10 2.56
CA SER A 111 -12.13 -0.15 2.93
C SER A 111 -12.25 -1.30 3.89
N LYS A 112 -13.11 -1.13 4.90
CA LYS A 112 -13.46 -2.05 5.98
C LYS A 112 -12.30 -2.40 6.89
N ASN A 113 -12.58 -2.32 8.19
CA ASN A 113 -11.63 -2.68 9.25
C ASN A 113 -10.28 -1.96 9.14
N ILE A 114 -10.31 -0.67 8.85
CA ILE A 114 -9.11 0.12 8.64
C ILE A 114 -8.39 0.33 9.96
N ILE A 115 -7.08 0.10 9.94
CA ILE A 115 -6.16 0.47 11.00
C ILE A 115 -4.97 1.17 10.34
N LEU A 116 -4.79 2.44 10.65
CA LEU A 116 -3.61 3.22 10.29
C LEU A 116 -2.76 3.38 11.55
N THR A 117 -1.55 2.85 11.53
CA THR A 117 -0.57 2.97 12.61
C THR A 117 0.55 3.89 12.16
N ASP A 118 0.70 5.02 12.84
CA ASP A 118 1.84 5.93 12.66
C ASP A 118 2.80 5.72 13.83
N THR A 119 3.92 5.05 13.56
CA THR A 119 4.90 4.68 14.61
C THR A 119 5.69 5.90 15.10
N LEU A 120 5.96 6.86 14.23
CA LEU A 120 6.70 8.08 14.57
C LEU A 120 5.88 8.94 15.56
N ASN A 121 4.61 9.15 15.24
CA ASN A 121 3.70 9.96 16.04
C ASN A 121 3.01 9.16 17.17
N LYS A 122 3.28 7.87 17.32
CA LYS A 122 2.65 6.98 18.30
C LYS A 122 1.12 7.12 18.26
N THR A 123 0.55 7.06 17.06
CA THR A 123 -0.88 7.28 16.83
C THR A 123 -1.48 6.10 16.07
N ILE A 124 -2.62 5.63 16.50
CA ILE A 124 -3.41 4.62 15.79
C ILE A 124 -4.75 5.25 15.42
N ILE A 125 -5.14 5.17 14.14
CA ILE A 125 -6.45 5.65 13.69
C ILE A 125 -7.21 4.46 13.10
N LYS A 126 -8.45 4.29 13.53
CA LYS A 126 -9.34 3.22 13.07
C LYS A 126 -10.56 3.82 12.38
N GLY A 127 -11.15 3.09 11.44
CA GLY A 127 -12.38 3.46 10.74
C GLY A 127 -12.78 2.40 9.71
N ASP A 128 -13.77 2.70 8.88
CA ASP A 128 -14.25 1.76 7.86
C ASP A 128 -13.92 2.19 6.43
N TYR A 129 -13.47 3.42 6.24
CA TYR A 129 -12.98 3.92 4.95
C TYR A 129 -11.85 4.91 5.17
N ALA A 130 -10.82 4.82 4.35
CA ALA A 130 -9.69 5.75 4.37
C ALA A 130 -9.25 6.13 2.96
N GLU A 131 -8.80 7.36 2.82
CA GLU A 131 -8.10 7.89 1.65
C GLU A 131 -6.73 8.40 2.08
N ILE A 132 -5.72 8.07 1.29
CA ILE A 132 -4.33 8.42 1.55
C ILE A 132 -3.81 9.21 0.35
N PHE A 133 -3.31 10.39 0.61
CA PHE A 133 -2.77 11.33 -0.38
C PHE A 133 -1.27 11.45 -0.17
N LYS A 134 -0.49 10.57 -0.82
CA LYS A 134 0.99 10.53 -0.67
C LYS A 134 1.64 11.87 -1.05
N ALA A 135 1.11 12.56 -2.05
CA ALA A 135 1.68 13.82 -2.54
C ALA A 135 1.74 14.94 -1.48
N ILE A 136 0.80 14.93 -0.53
CA ILE A 136 0.68 15.92 0.54
C ILE A 136 0.80 15.30 1.92
N ASP A 137 1.24 14.06 1.98
CA ASP A 137 1.45 13.28 3.19
C ASP A 137 0.27 13.35 4.18
N SER A 138 -0.94 13.16 3.66
CA SER A 138 -2.17 13.25 4.43
C SER A 138 -3.03 12.01 4.27
N ALA A 139 -3.86 11.74 5.28
CA ALA A 139 -4.87 10.70 5.26
C ALA A 139 -6.19 11.20 5.83
N MET A 140 -7.29 10.78 5.21
CA MET A 140 -8.65 11.00 5.70
C MET A 140 -9.25 9.64 6.08
N ILE A 141 -9.76 9.52 7.29
CA ILE A 141 -10.41 8.31 7.78
C ILE A 141 -11.84 8.65 8.18
N THR A 142 -12.81 7.87 7.69
CA THR A 142 -14.24 8.12 7.90
C THR A 142 -14.96 6.88 8.39
N LYS A 143 -16.23 7.07 8.80
CA LYS A 143 -17.13 6.04 9.28
C LYS A 143 -16.61 5.38 10.56
N ARG A 144 -17.16 5.83 11.68
CA ARG A 144 -16.81 5.36 13.03
C ARG A 144 -15.33 5.58 13.38
N SER A 145 -14.78 6.70 12.91
CA SER A 145 -13.35 6.93 13.09
C SER A 145 -12.98 7.24 14.55
N VAL A 146 -11.87 6.63 14.97
CA VAL A 146 -11.30 6.79 16.31
C VAL A 146 -9.80 6.94 16.19
N ALA A 147 -9.25 8.05 16.67
CA ALA A 147 -7.80 8.21 16.83
C ALA A 147 -7.41 7.94 18.29
N ILE A 148 -6.32 7.21 18.45
CA ILE A 148 -5.73 6.84 19.74
C ILE A 148 -4.30 7.36 19.73
N LYS A 149 -4.04 8.39 20.51
CA LYS A 149 -2.69 8.96 20.72
C LYS A 149 -2.10 8.40 21.99
N MET A 150 -0.99 7.69 21.87
CA MET A 150 -0.26 7.19 23.05
C MET A 150 0.59 8.32 23.66
N ILE A 151 0.39 8.57 24.94
CA ILE A 151 1.14 9.52 25.78
C ILE A 151 1.85 8.68 26.85
N GLU A 152 2.95 9.16 27.42
CA GLU A 152 3.87 8.40 28.29
C GLU A 152 3.22 7.46 29.34
N LYS A 153 2.10 7.84 29.92
CA LYS A 153 1.38 7.06 30.95
C LYS A 153 -0.10 6.85 30.67
N ASP A 154 -0.61 7.37 29.53
CA ASP A 154 -2.04 7.36 29.24
C ASP A 154 -2.28 7.32 27.71
N SER A 155 -3.54 7.27 27.31
CA SER A 155 -3.96 7.33 25.90
C SER A 155 -5.10 8.32 25.74
N LEU A 156 -4.94 9.21 24.76
CA LEU A 156 -5.99 10.15 24.35
C LEU A 156 -6.83 9.50 23.23
N PHE A 157 -8.14 9.45 23.44
CA PHE A 157 -9.10 8.94 22.46
C PHE A 157 -9.88 10.10 21.85
N ILE A 158 -9.83 10.21 20.53
CA ILE A 158 -10.59 11.20 19.76
C ILE A 158 -11.55 10.46 18.85
N LYS A 159 -12.84 10.74 18.95
CA LYS A 159 -13.88 10.16 18.08
C LYS A 159 -14.51 11.26 17.23
N ALA A 160 -14.67 10.99 15.95
CA ALA A 160 -15.35 11.86 15.00
C ALA A 160 -15.88 11.05 13.82
N ASP A 161 -16.82 11.59 13.06
CA ASP A 161 -17.30 10.95 11.84
C ASP A 161 -16.20 10.91 10.77
N THR A 162 -15.36 11.94 10.75
CA THR A 162 -14.20 12.05 9.88
C THR A 162 -12.99 12.58 10.64
N LEU A 163 -11.85 11.94 10.47
CA LEU A 163 -10.57 12.38 11.00
C LEU A 163 -9.60 12.63 9.84
N PHE A 164 -8.93 13.77 9.89
CA PHE A 164 -7.83 14.09 8.99
C PHE A 164 -6.51 13.98 9.76
N ALA A 165 -5.60 13.17 9.23
CA ALA A 165 -4.22 13.10 9.68
C ALA A 165 -3.35 13.83 8.65
N ILE A 166 -2.80 14.97 9.03
CA ILE A 166 -1.90 15.77 8.21
C ILE A 166 -0.53 15.69 8.84
N CYS A 167 0.46 15.16 8.12
CA CYS A 167 1.85 15.26 8.54
C CYS A 167 2.39 16.60 8.06
N LEU A 168 2.39 17.56 8.96
CA LEU A 168 3.21 18.73 8.79
C LEU A 168 4.67 18.27 8.85
N LEU A 169 5.39 18.35 7.76
CA LEU A 169 6.84 18.44 7.82
C LEU A 169 7.14 19.64 8.75
N TYR A 170 7.66 19.37 9.92
CA TYR A 170 8.25 20.42 10.75
C TYR A 170 9.40 21.00 9.92
N THR A 171 9.15 22.08 9.21
CA THR A 171 10.22 22.96 8.81
C THR A 171 10.80 23.47 10.12
N SER A 172 12.04 23.08 10.43
CA SER A 172 12.77 23.66 11.55
C SER A 172 12.63 25.18 11.47
N PRO A 173 12.34 25.87 12.59
CA PRO A 173 12.22 27.32 12.58
C PRO A 173 13.50 27.90 11.96
N SER A 174 13.31 28.80 11.02
CA SER A 174 14.42 29.50 10.37
C SER A 174 15.31 30.13 11.44
N PRO A 175 16.67 30.05 11.33
CA PRO A 175 17.57 30.68 12.29
C PRO A 175 17.42 32.20 12.43
N ARG A 176 16.45 32.81 11.77
CA ARG A 176 16.18 34.25 11.82
C ARG A 176 15.23 34.71 12.92
N ASP A 177 14.60 33.78 13.67
CA ASP A 177 13.67 34.14 14.75
C ASP A 177 14.33 34.21 16.15
N THR A 178 15.66 34.12 16.20
CA THR A 178 16.43 34.36 17.41
C THR A 178 17.17 35.69 17.34
N VAL A 179 16.45 36.80 17.23
CA VAL A 179 17.04 38.12 17.53
C VAL A 179 15.97 39.04 18.13
N ARG A 180 16.13 39.28 19.40
CA ARG A 180 15.89 40.38 20.32
C ARG A 180 14.95 40.10 21.46
#